data_f19856550a92eaba6d9857a5fb212ad6
#
_entry.id   f19856550a92eaba6d9857a5fb212ad6
#
_cell.length_a   1.000
_cell.length_b   1.000
_cell.length_c   1.000
_cell.angle_alpha   90.00
_cell.angle_beta   90.00
_cell.angle_gamma   90.00
#
_symmetry.space_group_name_H-M   'P 1'
#
loop_
_entity.id
_entity.type
_entity.pdbx_description
1 polymer ?
#
loop_
_entity_poly.entity_id
_entity_poly.type
_entity_poly.pdbx_seq_one_letter_code
_entity_poly.pdbx_strand_id
1 'polypeptide(L)'
;VGIVMELTGAAGEYGQAAAKSVEMAFRDLNDAGGIAGCRLVTETKDSQSQATVGVDAANQLVQIQHVPVLIGGIISSVTIPILTSVTGPAKVVQVSPAASSPKLTALGRDGKTGGLFFRTITSDALQGSVAAKYALDHGLRRLAVIYVNNDFGVGLYGEFAHAYQALGGVITTATRYNEKQASYGSEVTAALTAPADGLYLIATPAEGATIARSWISLGGPRRFLLNDGMNSAAFIAAVGAKYLNEAYGTSSGTSPSASTQYFDAQYRAFAHKDPASPAADRAYDAGAIVGLALAVAMRPAATAGARPDSAAIRAAIFRVTDPHGSVIHAGRDEFARALALIKDGKPIRYEGVIGPVSFDAYGDITGPFRLWRISNGVVATVGEMRADEVSALKARIGG
;
A
#
# COMPACT_ATOMS: atom_id res chain seq x y z
N VAL A 1 5.12 6.93 -18.66
CA VAL A 1 4.47 6.12 -17.64
C VAL A 1 3.21 6.83 -17.18
N GLY A 2 2.08 6.09 -17.12
CA GLY A 2 0.83 6.60 -16.58
C GLY A 2 0.81 6.51 -15.06
N ILE A 3 0.25 7.52 -14.41
CA ILE A 3 0.03 7.52 -12.96
C ILE A 3 -1.45 7.84 -12.72
N VAL A 4 -2.16 6.95 -12.01
CA VAL A 4 -3.49 7.23 -11.48
C VAL A 4 -3.40 7.19 -9.97
N MET A 5 -3.60 8.33 -9.32
CA MET A 5 -3.53 8.45 -7.87
C MET A 5 -4.76 9.18 -7.33
N GLU A 6 -5.08 8.96 -6.10
CA GLU A 6 -6.11 9.67 -5.34
C GLU A 6 -5.55 11.03 -4.88
N LEU A 7 -5.43 12.02 -5.81
CA LEU A 7 -4.88 13.33 -5.45
C LEU A 7 -5.86 14.17 -4.63
N THR A 8 -7.15 13.85 -4.74
CA THR A 8 -8.23 14.44 -3.96
C THR A 8 -9.16 13.37 -3.40
N GLY A 9 -10.12 13.77 -2.56
CA GLY A 9 -11.04 12.83 -1.89
C GLY A 9 -10.46 12.22 -0.61
N ALA A 10 -11.02 11.08 -0.19
CA ALA A 10 -10.74 10.47 1.11
C ALA A 10 -9.26 10.04 1.31
N ALA A 11 -8.57 9.70 0.23
CA ALA A 11 -7.16 9.29 0.25
C ALA A 11 -6.22 10.36 -0.35
N GLY A 12 -6.66 11.61 -0.45
CA GLY A 12 -5.92 12.68 -1.12
C GLY A 12 -4.53 12.94 -0.54
N GLU A 13 -4.39 12.87 0.78
CA GLU A 13 -3.09 13.02 1.45
C GLU A 13 -2.10 11.94 0.99
N TYR A 14 -2.56 10.69 0.90
CA TYR A 14 -1.75 9.53 0.49
C TYR A 14 -1.36 9.61 -0.98
N GLY A 15 -2.34 9.89 -1.84
CA GLY A 15 -2.12 9.97 -3.28
C GLY A 15 -1.18 11.09 -3.68
N GLN A 16 -1.27 12.25 -3.04
CA GLN A 16 -0.33 13.36 -3.27
C GLN A 16 1.09 13.00 -2.82
N ALA A 17 1.25 12.35 -1.67
CA ALA A 17 2.55 11.89 -1.20
C ALA A 17 3.15 10.84 -2.15
N ALA A 18 2.35 9.84 -2.54
CA ALA A 18 2.75 8.79 -3.46
C ALA A 18 3.15 9.33 -4.85
N ALA A 19 2.37 10.24 -5.43
CA ALA A 19 2.70 10.85 -6.72
C ALA A 19 4.05 11.56 -6.69
N LYS A 20 4.32 12.34 -5.64
CA LYS A 20 5.62 12.99 -5.43
C LYS A 20 6.76 12.01 -5.29
N SER A 21 6.54 10.87 -4.66
CA SER A 21 7.56 9.82 -4.52
C SER A 21 7.91 9.18 -5.87
N VAL A 22 6.91 8.88 -6.71
CA VAL A 22 7.15 8.37 -8.06
C VAL A 22 7.90 9.40 -8.91
N GLU A 23 7.51 10.69 -8.84
CA GLU A 23 8.20 11.78 -9.51
C GLU A 23 9.68 11.87 -9.07
N MET A 24 9.96 11.71 -7.76
CA MET A 24 11.31 11.72 -7.22
C MET A 24 12.13 10.53 -7.74
N ALA A 25 11.59 9.31 -7.74
CA ALA A 25 12.27 8.14 -8.29
C ALA A 25 12.62 8.32 -9.77
N PHE A 26 11.72 8.89 -10.55
CA PHE A 26 11.98 9.16 -11.98
C PHE A 26 12.93 10.32 -12.20
N ARG A 27 12.93 11.35 -11.34
CA ARG A 27 13.97 12.37 -11.34
C ARG A 27 15.34 11.73 -11.14
N ASP A 28 15.50 10.90 -10.13
CA ASP A 28 16.76 10.25 -9.78
C ASP A 28 17.26 9.35 -10.93
N LEU A 29 16.39 8.62 -11.60
CA LEU A 29 16.70 7.83 -12.79
C LEU A 29 17.08 8.71 -14.00
N ASN A 30 16.38 9.82 -14.20
CA ASN A 30 16.67 10.77 -15.28
C ASN A 30 18.03 11.46 -15.06
N ASP A 31 18.34 11.82 -13.82
CA ASP A 31 19.60 12.44 -13.44
C ASP A 31 20.77 11.43 -13.44
N ALA A 32 20.46 10.14 -13.38
CA ALA A 32 21.39 9.03 -13.58
C ALA A 32 21.73 8.75 -15.06
N GLY A 33 21.10 9.47 -16.00
CA GLY A 33 21.32 9.32 -17.45
C GLY A 33 20.08 8.88 -18.24
N GLY A 34 18.97 8.64 -17.59
CA GLY A 34 17.72 8.20 -18.22
C GLY A 34 17.79 6.77 -18.76
N ILE A 35 16.78 6.35 -19.50
CA ILE A 35 16.63 4.98 -20.02
C ILE A 35 16.89 4.99 -21.52
N ALA A 36 17.92 4.27 -21.96
CA ALA A 36 18.32 4.20 -23.38
C ALA A 36 18.45 5.58 -24.05
N GLY A 37 18.97 6.58 -23.32
CA GLY A 37 19.10 7.96 -23.78
C GLY A 37 17.81 8.79 -23.73
N CYS A 38 16.71 8.24 -23.25
CA CYS A 38 15.42 8.91 -23.09
C CYS A 38 15.15 9.29 -21.64
N ARG A 39 14.46 10.39 -21.42
CA ARG A 39 13.92 10.74 -20.11
C ARG A 39 12.61 10.00 -19.84
N LEU A 40 12.46 9.50 -18.62
CA LEU A 40 11.17 9.06 -18.11
C LEU A 40 10.28 10.29 -17.87
N VAL A 41 9.09 10.25 -18.41
CA VAL A 41 8.05 11.26 -18.17
C VAL A 41 6.81 10.61 -17.60
N THR A 42 6.11 11.33 -16.75
CA THR A 42 4.85 10.91 -16.13
C THR A 42 3.69 11.69 -16.69
N GLU A 43 2.58 11.01 -16.85
CA GLU A 43 1.27 11.63 -17.04
C GLU A 43 0.40 11.23 -15.86
N THR A 44 0.08 12.19 -15.00
CA THR A 44 -0.64 11.94 -13.74
C THR A 44 -2.09 12.38 -13.85
N LYS A 45 -3.01 11.51 -13.42
CA LYS A 45 -4.45 11.74 -13.35
C LYS A 45 -4.95 11.53 -11.93
N ASP A 46 -5.94 12.34 -11.52
CA ASP A 46 -6.62 12.24 -10.24
C ASP A 46 -7.82 11.30 -10.35
N SER A 47 -7.86 10.25 -9.53
CA SER A 47 -9.03 9.37 -9.40
C SER A 47 -10.12 9.95 -8.49
N GLN A 48 -9.83 11.03 -7.76
CA GLN A 48 -10.72 11.63 -6.75
C GLN A 48 -11.19 10.64 -5.67
N SER A 49 -10.42 9.59 -5.44
CA SER A 49 -10.80 8.45 -4.56
C SER A 49 -12.10 7.77 -5.01
N GLN A 50 -12.38 7.75 -6.32
CA GLN A 50 -13.59 7.18 -6.91
C GLN A 50 -13.23 6.20 -8.02
N ALA A 51 -13.81 4.99 -7.97
CA ALA A 51 -13.55 3.90 -8.91
C ALA A 51 -13.84 4.30 -10.37
N THR A 52 -14.98 4.94 -10.63
CA THR A 52 -15.39 5.36 -11.98
C THR A 52 -14.42 6.38 -12.57
N VAL A 53 -14.04 7.39 -11.79
CA VAL A 53 -13.09 8.42 -12.21
C VAL A 53 -11.70 7.81 -12.45
N GLY A 54 -11.28 6.88 -11.59
CA GLY A 54 -10.02 6.14 -11.75
C GLY A 54 -9.99 5.29 -13.02
N VAL A 55 -11.09 4.60 -13.34
CA VAL A 55 -11.23 3.83 -14.59
C VAL A 55 -11.18 4.74 -15.82
N ASP A 56 -11.88 5.87 -15.81
CA ASP A 56 -11.84 6.83 -16.91
C ASP A 56 -10.44 7.43 -17.10
N ALA A 57 -9.76 7.79 -16.01
CA ALA A 57 -8.38 8.26 -16.03
C ALA A 57 -7.42 7.20 -16.61
N ALA A 58 -7.56 5.95 -16.17
CA ALA A 58 -6.76 4.83 -16.69
C ALA A 58 -7.02 4.57 -18.17
N ASN A 59 -8.28 4.63 -18.62
CA ASN A 59 -8.62 4.50 -20.04
C ASN A 59 -7.95 5.58 -20.90
N GLN A 60 -7.93 6.83 -20.46
CA GLN A 60 -7.23 7.90 -21.17
C GLN A 60 -5.72 7.59 -21.30
N LEU A 61 -5.09 7.14 -20.22
CA LEU A 61 -3.66 6.82 -20.21
C LEU A 61 -3.34 5.60 -21.09
N VAL A 62 -4.14 4.55 -20.98
CA VAL A 62 -3.87 3.26 -21.65
C VAL A 62 -4.32 3.28 -23.11
N GLN A 63 -5.57 3.69 -23.40
CA GLN A 63 -6.16 3.57 -24.73
C GLN A 63 -5.84 4.75 -25.66
N ILE A 64 -5.64 5.96 -25.08
CA ILE A 64 -5.40 7.17 -25.90
C ILE A 64 -3.91 7.52 -25.91
N GLN A 65 -3.27 7.53 -24.75
CA GLN A 65 -1.85 7.90 -24.66
C GLN A 65 -0.90 6.69 -24.78
N HIS A 66 -1.45 5.48 -24.77
CA HIS A 66 -0.70 4.22 -24.93
C HIS A 66 0.48 4.08 -23.99
N VAL A 67 0.29 4.40 -22.71
CA VAL A 67 1.36 4.22 -21.70
C VAL A 67 1.71 2.73 -21.55
N PRO A 68 3.00 2.35 -21.49
CA PRO A 68 3.40 0.95 -21.38
C PRO A 68 3.19 0.37 -19.97
N VAL A 69 3.13 1.24 -18.94
CA VAL A 69 2.95 0.88 -17.54
C VAL A 69 2.06 1.91 -16.88
N LEU A 70 1.20 1.45 -15.95
CA LEU A 70 0.41 2.30 -15.08
C LEU A 70 0.84 2.08 -13.62
N ILE A 71 1.17 3.16 -12.90
CA ILE A 71 1.39 3.13 -11.46
C ILE A 71 0.16 3.69 -10.75
N GLY A 72 -0.42 2.92 -9.85
CA GLY A 72 -1.61 3.30 -9.08
C GLY A 72 -2.72 2.25 -9.10
N GLY A 73 -3.91 2.44 -8.49
CA GLY A 73 -4.28 3.39 -7.43
C GLY A 73 -3.68 3.08 -6.06
N ILE A 74 -4.05 3.93 -5.12
CA ILE A 74 -3.69 3.79 -3.70
C ILE A 74 -4.68 2.87 -2.99
N ILE A 75 -5.97 3.15 -3.09
CA ILE A 75 -7.02 2.37 -2.43
C ILE A 75 -7.51 1.21 -3.31
N SER A 76 -7.79 0.08 -2.67
CA SER A 76 -8.17 -1.14 -3.38
C SER A 76 -9.44 -1.00 -4.20
N SER A 77 -10.42 -0.20 -3.74
CA SER A 77 -11.68 0.07 -4.43
C SER A 77 -11.51 0.89 -5.73
N VAL A 78 -10.37 1.54 -5.93
CA VAL A 78 -9.98 2.19 -7.20
C VAL A 78 -9.07 1.28 -8.01
N THR A 79 -8.09 0.65 -7.37
CA THR A 79 -7.09 -0.23 -8.02
C THR A 79 -7.73 -1.42 -8.72
N ILE A 80 -8.67 -2.11 -8.05
CA ILE A 80 -9.30 -3.32 -8.60
C ILE A 80 -10.14 -3.03 -9.86
N PRO A 81 -11.02 -2.03 -9.89
CA PRO A 81 -11.72 -1.65 -11.11
C PRO A 81 -10.79 -1.24 -12.26
N ILE A 82 -9.72 -0.49 -12.00
CA ILE A 82 -8.71 -0.17 -13.02
C ILE A 82 -8.10 -1.46 -13.57
N LEU A 83 -7.68 -2.38 -12.69
CA LEU A 83 -7.09 -3.65 -13.08
C LEU A 83 -8.03 -4.50 -13.92
N THR A 84 -9.27 -4.67 -13.47
CA THR A 84 -10.21 -5.59 -14.10
C THR A 84 -10.87 -5.05 -15.37
N SER A 85 -10.99 -3.71 -15.48
CA SER A 85 -11.70 -3.08 -16.61
C SER A 85 -10.77 -2.42 -17.62
N VAL A 86 -9.52 -2.10 -17.26
CA VAL A 86 -8.62 -1.34 -18.14
C VAL A 86 -7.30 -2.07 -18.36
N THR A 87 -6.44 -2.15 -17.35
CA THR A 87 -5.05 -2.62 -17.52
C THR A 87 -4.99 -4.12 -17.82
N GLY A 88 -5.82 -4.94 -17.18
CA GLY A 88 -5.90 -6.38 -17.45
C GLY A 88 -6.33 -6.69 -18.88
N PRO A 89 -7.49 -6.21 -19.35
CA PRO A 89 -7.94 -6.40 -20.75
C PRO A 89 -6.96 -5.83 -21.78
N ALA A 90 -6.37 -4.67 -21.51
CA ALA A 90 -5.38 -4.03 -22.38
C ALA A 90 -3.98 -4.68 -22.30
N LYS A 91 -3.79 -5.63 -21.41
CA LYS A 91 -2.49 -6.26 -21.11
C LYS A 91 -1.40 -5.25 -20.79
N VAL A 92 -1.68 -4.26 -19.94
CA VAL A 92 -0.74 -3.25 -19.44
C VAL A 92 -0.34 -3.60 -18.02
N VAL A 93 0.97 -3.54 -17.73
CA VAL A 93 1.47 -3.75 -16.36
C VAL A 93 0.94 -2.66 -15.44
N GLN A 94 0.37 -3.05 -14.31
CA GLN A 94 -0.08 -2.15 -13.25
C GLN A 94 0.69 -2.42 -11.96
N VAL A 95 1.23 -1.35 -11.34
CA VAL A 95 1.94 -1.42 -10.06
C VAL A 95 1.23 -0.53 -9.07
N SER A 96 0.71 -1.09 -7.97
CA SER A 96 0.07 -0.31 -6.91
C SER A 96 0.99 -0.16 -5.71
N PRO A 97 1.21 1.07 -5.20
CA PRO A 97 2.04 1.25 -4.00
C PRO A 97 1.30 0.95 -2.68
N ALA A 98 -0.03 0.88 -2.66
CA ALA A 98 -0.74 0.79 -1.40
C ALA A 98 -2.04 -0.04 -1.40
N ALA A 99 -2.50 -0.56 -2.53
CA ALA A 99 -3.70 -1.41 -2.55
C ALA A 99 -3.43 -2.78 -1.91
N SER A 100 -3.93 -2.97 -0.70
CA SER A 100 -3.59 -4.11 0.16
C SER A 100 -4.61 -5.26 0.16
N SER A 101 -5.81 -5.07 -0.45
CA SER A 101 -6.89 -6.07 -0.43
C SER A 101 -6.43 -7.47 -0.86
N PRO A 102 -6.80 -8.54 -0.12
CA PRO A 102 -6.54 -9.93 -0.48
C PRO A 102 -7.17 -10.34 -1.83
N LYS A 103 -8.21 -9.62 -2.27
CA LYS A 103 -8.87 -9.84 -3.55
C LYS A 103 -7.92 -9.69 -4.75
N LEU A 104 -6.88 -8.84 -4.62
CA LEU A 104 -5.85 -8.69 -5.66
C LEU A 104 -5.04 -9.97 -5.86
N THR A 105 -4.63 -10.61 -4.75
CA THR A 105 -3.98 -11.94 -4.80
C THR A 105 -4.92 -13.00 -5.39
N ALA A 106 -6.20 -13.00 -5.00
CA ALA A 106 -7.20 -13.93 -5.55
C ALA A 106 -7.37 -13.77 -7.07
N LEU A 107 -7.43 -12.52 -7.54
CA LEU A 107 -7.47 -12.25 -8.99
C LEU A 107 -6.22 -12.78 -9.71
N GLY A 108 -5.05 -12.70 -9.07
CA GLY A 108 -3.81 -13.29 -9.58
C GLY A 108 -3.87 -14.81 -9.65
N ARG A 109 -4.33 -15.47 -8.58
CA ARG A 109 -4.52 -16.93 -8.53
C ARG A 109 -5.50 -17.43 -9.58
N ASP A 110 -6.57 -16.69 -9.81
CA ASP A 110 -7.58 -16.99 -10.84
C ASP A 110 -7.09 -16.69 -12.27
N GLY A 111 -5.85 -16.23 -12.46
CA GLY A 111 -5.29 -15.86 -13.76
C GLY A 111 -5.85 -14.57 -14.34
N LYS A 112 -6.72 -13.85 -13.61
CA LYS A 112 -7.43 -12.65 -14.11
C LYS A 112 -6.53 -11.42 -14.28
N THR A 113 -5.35 -11.43 -13.66
CA THR A 113 -4.35 -10.37 -13.81
C THR A 113 -3.39 -10.62 -15.00
N GLY A 114 -3.40 -11.81 -15.57
CA GLY A 114 -2.40 -12.24 -16.56
C GLY A 114 -0.96 -12.18 -16.04
N GLY A 115 -0.76 -12.09 -14.71
CA GLY A 115 0.53 -11.88 -14.06
C GLY A 115 1.10 -10.47 -14.26
N LEU A 116 0.25 -9.50 -14.63
CA LEU A 116 0.67 -8.12 -14.95
C LEU A 116 0.36 -7.12 -13.84
N PHE A 117 -0.11 -7.59 -12.70
CA PHE A 117 -0.32 -6.77 -11.50
C PHE A 117 0.79 -7.02 -10.49
N PHE A 118 1.30 -5.94 -9.90
CA PHE A 118 2.30 -5.94 -8.83
C PHE A 118 1.92 -4.93 -7.76
N ARG A 119 2.36 -5.15 -6.52
CA ARG A 119 2.21 -4.16 -5.45
C ARG A 119 3.41 -4.11 -4.53
N THR A 120 3.80 -2.89 -4.12
CA THR A 120 4.89 -2.64 -3.19
C THR A 120 4.39 -2.48 -1.74
N ILE A 121 3.23 -3.04 -1.45
CA ILE A 121 2.64 -3.16 -0.10
C ILE A 121 2.30 -4.62 0.19
N THR A 122 2.42 -5.02 1.45
CA THR A 122 2.02 -6.36 1.90
C THR A 122 0.50 -6.51 1.88
N SER A 123 0.03 -7.74 1.65
CA SER A 123 -1.40 -8.06 1.63
C SER A 123 -2.05 -7.95 3.02
N ASP A 124 -3.30 -7.50 3.05
CA ASP A 124 -4.15 -7.55 4.26
C ASP A 124 -4.42 -8.98 4.76
N ALA A 125 -4.17 -9.99 3.92
CA ALA A 125 -4.16 -11.38 4.36
C ALA A 125 -3.11 -11.63 5.46
N LEU A 126 -2.02 -10.88 5.46
CA LEU A 126 -1.00 -10.90 6.50
C LEU A 126 -1.34 -9.92 7.62
N GLN A 127 -1.78 -8.70 7.30
CA GLN A 127 -2.12 -7.67 8.28
C GLN A 127 -3.23 -8.11 9.22
N GLY A 128 -4.27 -8.76 8.72
CA GLY A 128 -5.37 -9.29 9.54
C GLY A 128 -4.88 -10.25 10.62
N SER A 129 -3.96 -11.15 10.27
CA SER A 129 -3.35 -12.10 11.23
C SER A 129 -2.51 -11.39 12.28
N VAL A 130 -1.70 -10.41 11.88
CA VAL A 130 -0.87 -9.60 12.79
C VAL A 130 -1.74 -8.77 13.74
N ALA A 131 -2.77 -8.12 13.22
CA ALA A 131 -3.71 -7.33 14.01
C ALA A 131 -4.46 -8.20 15.05
N ALA A 132 -4.86 -9.42 14.66
CA ALA A 132 -5.51 -10.37 15.55
C ALA A 132 -4.62 -10.77 16.73
N LYS A 133 -3.37 -11.12 16.44
CA LYS A 133 -2.40 -11.47 17.50
C LYS A 133 -2.13 -10.25 18.39
N TYR A 134 -1.87 -9.08 17.80
CA TYR A 134 -1.56 -7.86 18.53
C TYR A 134 -2.70 -7.44 19.46
N ALA A 135 -3.96 -7.56 19.02
CA ALA A 135 -5.13 -7.32 19.87
C ALA A 135 -5.15 -8.24 21.09
N LEU A 136 -4.95 -9.55 20.90
CA LEU A 136 -4.96 -10.53 21.98
C LEU A 136 -3.81 -10.34 22.96
N ASP A 137 -2.62 -10.00 22.48
CA ASP A 137 -1.45 -9.70 23.31
C ASP A 137 -1.69 -8.48 24.24
N HIS A 138 -2.61 -7.57 23.83
CA HIS A 138 -3.02 -6.41 24.64
C HIS A 138 -4.33 -6.64 25.41
N GLY A 139 -4.80 -7.89 25.53
CA GLY A 139 -5.98 -8.24 26.30
C GLY A 139 -7.31 -7.77 25.69
N LEU A 140 -7.33 -7.42 24.40
CA LEU A 140 -8.54 -7.19 23.64
C LEU A 140 -9.06 -8.57 23.18
N ARG A 141 -9.87 -9.21 24.02
CA ARG A 141 -10.37 -10.57 23.77
C ARG A 141 -11.76 -10.61 23.16
N ARG A 142 -12.50 -9.53 23.33
CA ARG A 142 -13.88 -9.35 22.84
C ARG A 142 -13.96 -8.01 22.11
N LEU A 143 -14.01 -8.03 20.79
CA LEU A 143 -14.02 -6.81 19.99
C LEU A 143 -15.35 -6.62 19.27
N ALA A 144 -15.89 -5.41 19.32
CA ALA A 144 -16.76 -4.90 18.28
C ALA A 144 -15.91 -4.51 17.09
N VAL A 145 -16.40 -4.70 15.88
CA VAL A 145 -15.73 -4.30 14.65
C VAL A 145 -16.65 -3.38 13.84
N ILE A 146 -16.12 -2.22 13.43
CA ILE A 146 -16.76 -1.35 12.45
C ILE A 146 -15.81 -1.20 11.27
N TYR A 147 -16.27 -1.50 10.06
CA TYR A 147 -15.42 -1.51 8.88
C TYR A 147 -16.12 -0.90 7.65
N VAL A 148 -15.32 -0.24 6.82
CA VAL A 148 -15.80 0.36 5.57
C VAL A 148 -16.26 -0.72 4.59
N ASN A 149 -17.40 -0.47 3.93
CA ASN A 149 -18.01 -1.38 2.97
C ASN A 149 -17.40 -1.20 1.57
N ASN A 150 -16.14 -1.54 1.43
CA ASN A 150 -15.43 -1.56 0.16
C ASN A 150 -14.42 -2.72 0.11
N ASP A 151 -13.72 -2.90 -1.02
CA ASP A 151 -12.79 -4.03 -1.21
C ASP A 151 -11.64 -4.07 -0.17
N PHE A 152 -11.22 -2.93 0.38
CA PHE A 152 -10.24 -2.88 1.46
C PHE A 152 -10.85 -3.34 2.78
N GLY A 153 -11.91 -2.66 3.26
CA GLY A 153 -12.46 -2.91 4.58
C GLY A 153 -13.06 -4.31 4.73
N VAL A 154 -13.76 -4.79 3.71
CA VAL A 154 -14.31 -6.15 3.69
C VAL A 154 -13.19 -7.20 3.69
N GLY A 155 -12.13 -6.96 2.91
CA GLY A 155 -10.99 -7.87 2.82
C GLY A 155 -10.23 -7.97 4.14
N LEU A 156 -9.82 -6.84 4.72
CA LEU A 156 -9.09 -6.80 5.99
C LEU A 156 -9.94 -7.37 7.14
N TYR A 157 -11.23 -7.01 7.20
CA TYR A 157 -12.14 -7.59 8.20
C TYR A 157 -12.20 -9.12 8.10
N GLY A 158 -12.36 -9.67 6.90
CA GLY A 158 -12.45 -11.11 6.68
C GLY A 158 -11.20 -11.85 7.18
N GLU A 159 -10.03 -11.38 6.83
CA GLU A 159 -8.75 -11.96 7.28
C GLU A 159 -8.53 -11.81 8.79
N PHE A 160 -8.87 -10.64 9.33
CA PHE A 160 -8.82 -10.42 10.78
C PHE A 160 -9.78 -11.34 11.52
N ALA A 161 -11.04 -11.45 11.09
CA ALA A 161 -12.05 -12.24 11.75
C ALA A 161 -11.67 -13.72 11.80
N HIS A 162 -11.18 -14.26 10.67
CA HIS A 162 -10.67 -15.62 10.60
C HIS A 162 -9.51 -15.85 11.59
N ALA A 163 -8.51 -15.01 11.54
CA ALA A 163 -7.34 -15.11 12.39
C ALA A 163 -7.67 -14.91 13.88
N TYR A 164 -8.49 -13.91 14.19
CA TYR A 164 -8.83 -13.56 15.57
C TYR A 164 -9.61 -14.67 16.26
N GLN A 165 -10.58 -15.26 15.57
CA GLN A 165 -11.35 -16.40 16.08
C GLN A 165 -10.48 -17.65 16.21
N ALA A 166 -9.62 -17.94 15.24
CA ALA A 166 -8.69 -19.08 15.29
C ALA A 166 -7.71 -18.97 16.47
N LEU A 167 -7.37 -17.75 16.89
CA LEU A 167 -6.50 -17.46 18.05
C LEU A 167 -7.27 -17.36 19.38
N GLY A 168 -8.60 -17.58 19.38
CA GLY A 168 -9.44 -17.57 20.59
C GLY A 168 -10.04 -16.22 20.95
N GLY A 169 -10.01 -15.24 20.06
CA GLY A 169 -10.72 -13.96 20.19
C GLY A 169 -12.20 -14.09 19.84
N VAL A 170 -13.03 -13.19 20.36
CA VAL A 170 -14.47 -13.13 20.12
C VAL A 170 -14.86 -11.83 19.47
N ILE A 171 -15.46 -11.89 18.30
CA ILE A 171 -16.12 -10.73 17.66
C ILE A 171 -17.53 -10.65 18.23
N THR A 172 -17.82 -9.58 18.98
CA THR A 172 -19.11 -9.39 19.63
C THR A 172 -20.16 -8.84 18.67
N THR A 173 -19.74 -7.93 17.80
CA THR A 173 -20.55 -7.35 16.73
C THR A 173 -19.64 -7.03 15.54
N ALA A 174 -20.19 -7.08 14.33
CA ALA A 174 -19.50 -6.69 13.11
C ALA A 174 -20.42 -5.84 12.24
N THR A 175 -20.11 -4.56 12.11
CA THR A 175 -20.96 -3.59 11.44
C THR A 175 -20.24 -2.96 10.26
N ARG A 176 -20.84 -3.04 9.07
CA ARG A 176 -20.36 -2.34 7.89
C ARG A 176 -20.92 -0.92 7.84
N TYR A 177 -20.10 0.03 7.40
CA TYR A 177 -20.58 1.37 7.07
C TYR A 177 -20.28 1.71 5.62
N ASN A 178 -21.10 2.53 4.98
CA ASN A 178 -20.84 3.03 3.63
C ASN A 178 -20.07 4.35 3.71
N GLU A 179 -19.23 4.60 2.71
CA GLU A 179 -18.47 5.84 2.60
C GLU A 179 -19.39 7.06 2.42
N LYS A 180 -18.94 8.23 2.87
CA LYS A 180 -19.58 9.53 2.66
C LYS A 180 -21.00 9.63 3.23
N GLN A 181 -21.30 8.91 4.32
CA GLN A 181 -22.56 9.07 5.04
C GLN A 181 -22.56 10.38 5.83
N ALA A 182 -23.75 10.99 5.99
CA ALA A 182 -23.94 12.18 6.81
C ALA A 182 -23.75 11.88 8.31
N SER A 183 -23.99 10.64 8.73
CA SER A 183 -23.83 10.17 10.11
C SER A 183 -23.55 8.67 10.12
N TYR A 184 -22.85 8.22 11.14
CA TYR A 184 -22.53 6.82 11.42
C TYR A 184 -23.17 6.34 12.76
N GLY A 185 -24.13 7.08 13.26
CA GLY A 185 -24.77 6.81 14.57
C GLY A 185 -25.48 5.45 14.64
N SER A 186 -26.13 5.03 13.56
CA SER A 186 -26.78 3.71 13.45
C SER A 186 -25.78 2.56 13.54
N GLU A 187 -24.67 2.66 12.84
CA GLU A 187 -23.63 1.66 12.83
C GLU A 187 -22.95 1.54 14.20
N VAL A 188 -22.69 2.68 14.83
CA VAL A 188 -22.10 2.71 16.19
C VAL A 188 -23.08 2.13 17.21
N THR A 189 -24.37 2.48 17.13
CA THR A 189 -25.41 1.91 18.02
C THR A 189 -25.50 0.40 17.84
N ALA A 190 -25.49 -0.09 16.61
CA ALA A 190 -25.48 -1.52 16.32
C ALA A 190 -24.24 -2.22 16.87
N ALA A 191 -23.08 -1.59 16.79
CA ALA A 191 -21.84 -2.13 17.33
C ALA A 191 -21.81 -2.17 18.87
N LEU A 192 -22.59 -1.34 19.56
CA LEU A 192 -22.70 -1.28 21.03
C LEU A 192 -23.77 -2.23 21.61
N THR A 193 -24.45 -3.03 20.79
CA THR A 193 -25.51 -3.94 21.27
C THR A 193 -24.99 -5.12 22.11
N ALA A 194 -23.69 -5.40 22.06
CA ALA A 194 -23.06 -6.44 22.87
C ALA A 194 -21.81 -5.90 23.58
N PRO A 195 -21.54 -6.37 24.83
CA PRO A 195 -20.34 -5.95 25.57
C PRO A 195 -19.04 -6.32 24.82
N ALA A 196 -18.13 -5.35 24.70
CA ALA A 196 -16.82 -5.52 24.08
C ALA A 196 -15.71 -4.89 24.94
N ASP A 197 -14.48 -5.38 24.81
CA ASP A 197 -13.29 -4.80 25.46
C ASP A 197 -12.83 -3.52 24.73
N GLY A 198 -13.19 -3.38 23.45
CA GLY A 198 -12.81 -2.27 22.59
C GLY A 198 -13.43 -2.38 21.21
N LEU A 199 -13.02 -1.45 20.34
CA LEU A 199 -13.44 -1.36 18.95
C LEU A 199 -12.26 -1.61 18.00
N TYR A 200 -12.39 -2.56 17.08
CA TYR A 200 -11.55 -2.57 15.89
C TYR A 200 -12.21 -1.69 14.82
N LEU A 201 -11.55 -0.60 14.48
CA LEU A 201 -12.03 0.36 13.50
C LEU A 201 -11.19 0.28 12.22
N ILE A 202 -11.82 -0.18 11.14
CA ILE A 202 -11.22 -0.28 9.80
C ILE A 202 -11.85 0.81 8.94
N ALA A 203 -11.14 1.92 8.79
CA ALA A 203 -11.69 3.15 8.20
C ALA A 203 -10.60 4.01 7.56
N THR A 204 -11.04 5.05 6.84
CA THR A 204 -10.21 6.19 6.48
C THR A 204 -10.12 7.19 7.65
N PRO A 205 -9.10 8.07 7.73
CA PRO A 205 -8.93 8.96 8.86
C PRO A 205 -10.14 9.84 9.19
N ALA A 206 -10.77 10.45 8.19
CA ALA A 206 -11.86 11.39 8.39
C ALA A 206 -13.15 10.70 8.90
N GLU A 207 -13.53 9.61 8.25
CA GLU A 207 -14.72 8.83 8.64
C GLU A 207 -14.48 8.11 9.96
N GLY A 208 -13.30 7.53 10.13
CA GLY A 208 -12.87 6.88 11.35
C GLY A 208 -12.89 7.83 12.55
N ALA A 209 -12.49 9.09 12.38
CA ALA A 209 -12.58 10.08 13.45
C ALA A 209 -14.04 10.36 13.85
N THR A 210 -14.94 10.44 12.89
CA THR A 210 -16.37 10.63 13.16
C THR A 210 -16.97 9.42 13.88
N ILE A 211 -16.65 8.20 13.44
CA ILE A 211 -17.10 6.96 14.07
C ILE A 211 -16.52 6.84 15.49
N ALA A 212 -15.23 7.10 15.67
CA ALA A 212 -14.58 7.01 16.99
C ALA A 212 -15.17 8.00 17.99
N ARG A 213 -15.46 9.25 17.57
CA ARG A 213 -16.16 10.24 18.43
C ARG A 213 -17.56 9.77 18.81
N SER A 214 -18.33 9.26 17.85
CA SER A 214 -19.67 8.71 18.12
C SER A 214 -19.62 7.52 19.08
N TRP A 215 -18.66 6.61 18.88
CA TRP A 215 -18.41 5.47 19.77
C TRP A 215 -18.13 5.90 21.21
N ILE A 216 -17.23 6.88 21.38
CA ILE A 216 -16.88 7.43 22.70
C ILE A 216 -18.08 8.14 23.35
N SER A 217 -18.84 8.93 22.58
CA SER A 217 -19.97 9.71 23.10
C SER A 217 -21.15 8.83 23.51
N LEU A 218 -21.31 7.67 22.87
CA LEU A 218 -22.34 6.68 23.21
C LEU A 218 -21.89 5.68 24.30
N GLY A 219 -20.73 5.91 24.93
CA GLY A 219 -20.26 5.14 26.08
C GLY A 219 -19.44 3.91 25.72
N GLY A 220 -19.00 3.76 24.49
CA GLY A 220 -18.12 2.67 24.08
C GLY A 220 -16.76 2.71 24.79
N PRO A 221 -16.11 1.56 25.04
CA PRO A 221 -14.78 1.48 25.63
C PRO A 221 -13.76 2.29 24.84
N ARG A 222 -12.87 3.04 25.53
CA ARG A 222 -11.84 3.88 24.90
C ARG A 222 -10.57 3.08 24.57
N ARG A 223 -10.76 1.85 24.14
CA ARG A 223 -9.71 0.95 23.67
C ARG A 223 -9.94 0.64 22.21
N PHE A 224 -8.95 0.90 21.38
CA PHE A 224 -9.09 0.79 19.94
C PHE A 224 -8.01 -0.13 19.38
N LEU A 225 -8.41 -0.96 18.42
CA LEU A 225 -7.52 -1.50 17.41
C LEU A 225 -7.76 -0.71 16.11
N LEU A 226 -6.72 -0.36 15.41
CA LEU A 226 -6.77 0.54 14.26
C LEU A 226 -6.02 -0.08 13.06
N ASN A 227 -6.53 0.12 11.86
CA ASN A 227 -5.82 -0.22 10.63
C ASN A 227 -4.70 0.79 10.32
N ASP A 228 -3.86 0.46 9.36
CA ASP A 228 -2.70 1.24 8.91
C ASP A 228 -3.04 2.68 8.50
N GLY A 229 -4.14 2.88 7.78
CA GLY A 229 -4.63 4.20 7.38
C GLY A 229 -4.94 5.14 8.54
N MET A 230 -5.15 4.60 9.74
CA MET A 230 -5.40 5.39 10.96
C MET A 230 -4.11 5.88 11.66
N ASN A 231 -2.94 5.54 11.13
CA ASN A 231 -1.67 6.15 11.50
C ASN A 231 -1.59 7.57 10.90
N SER A 232 -2.41 8.47 11.41
CA SER A 232 -2.65 9.80 10.85
C SER A 232 -2.76 10.85 11.95
N ALA A 233 -1.96 11.92 11.83
CA ALA A 233 -2.04 13.08 12.72
C ALA A 233 -3.41 13.75 12.63
N ALA A 234 -4.03 13.78 11.44
CA ALA A 234 -5.37 14.32 11.24
C ALA A 234 -6.45 13.54 12.02
N PHE A 235 -6.36 12.20 12.00
CA PHE A 235 -7.24 11.35 12.81
C PHE A 235 -7.09 11.66 14.31
N ILE A 236 -5.85 11.71 14.80
CA ILE A 236 -5.57 11.97 16.22
C ILE A 236 -6.09 13.34 16.64
N ALA A 237 -5.84 14.37 15.83
CA ALA A 237 -6.32 15.72 16.10
C ALA A 237 -7.86 15.79 16.11
N ALA A 238 -8.51 15.11 15.19
CA ALA A 238 -9.97 15.13 15.05
C ALA A 238 -10.70 14.37 16.17
N VAL A 239 -10.13 13.27 16.69
CA VAL A 239 -10.70 12.51 17.83
C VAL A 239 -10.34 13.16 19.15
N GLY A 240 -9.13 13.64 19.28
CA GLY A 240 -8.53 14.18 20.48
C GLY A 240 -7.63 13.17 21.20
N ALA A 241 -6.37 13.54 21.38
CA ALA A 241 -5.29 12.69 21.92
C ALA A 241 -5.66 11.97 23.22
N LYS A 242 -6.36 12.67 24.15
CA LYS A 242 -6.77 12.14 25.46
C LYS A 242 -7.69 10.92 25.40
N TYR A 243 -8.32 10.67 24.25
CA TYR A 243 -9.24 9.54 24.07
C TYR A 243 -8.56 8.33 23.40
N LEU A 244 -7.33 8.47 22.94
CA LEU A 244 -6.63 7.49 22.12
C LEU A 244 -5.40 6.86 22.81
N ASN A 245 -5.20 7.07 24.12
CA ASN A 245 -4.04 6.53 24.85
C ASN A 245 -3.99 4.98 24.90
N GLU A 246 -5.10 4.30 24.67
CA GLU A 246 -5.19 2.84 24.50
C GLU A 246 -5.62 2.48 23.06
N ALA A 247 -5.11 3.21 22.09
CA ALA A 247 -5.28 2.90 20.68
C ALA A 247 -4.01 2.23 20.14
N TYR A 248 -4.18 1.02 19.65
CA TYR A 248 -3.15 0.15 19.09
C TYR A 248 -3.40 -0.02 17.60
N GLY A 249 -2.37 -0.22 16.81
CA GLY A 249 -2.54 -0.45 15.39
C GLY A 249 -1.39 -1.19 14.75
N THR A 250 -1.64 -1.65 13.55
CA THR A 250 -0.66 -2.35 12.73
C THR A 250 -0.54 -1.67 11.37
N SER A 251 0.63 -1.69 10.80
CA SER A 251 0.86 -1.26 9.42
C SER A 251 1.99 -2.07 8.80
N SER A 252 1.99 -2.19 7.50
CA SER A 252 3.15 -2.68 6.76
C SER A 252 4.43 -2.01 7.26
N GLY A 253 5.41 -2.79 7.66
CA GLY A 253 6.70 -2.34 8.14
C GLY A 253 7.67 -2.06 6.99
N THR A 254 8.84 -1.57 7.35
CA THR A 254 9.99 -1.38 6.47
C THR A 254 11.21 -1.99 7.13
N SER A 255 12.07 -2.64 6.35
CA SER A 255 13.40 -3.05 6.83
C SER A 255 14.39 -1.94 6.45
N PRO A 256 14.85 -1.11 7.40
CA PRO A 256 15.69 0.04 7.08
C PRO A 256 16.93 -0.34 6.28
N SER A 257 17.22 0.43 5.23
CA SER A 257 18.33 0.21 4.30
C SER A 257 19.01 1.56 3.98
N ALA A 258 20.04 1.53 3.16
CA ALA A 258 20.63 2.76 2.61
C ALA A 258 19.60 3.56 1.78
N SER A 259 18.65 2.86 1.13
CA SER A 259 17.55 3.50 0.41
C SER A 259 16.60 4.26 1.34
N THR A 260 16.29 3.71 2.51
CA THR A 260 15.47 4.39 3.53
C THR A 260 16.14 5.69 3.97
N GLN A 261 17.45 5.64 4.28
CA GLN A 261 18.21 6.82 4.68
C GLN A 261 18.25 7.88 3.57
N TYR A 262 18.45 7.47 2.33
CA TYR A 262 18.42 8.37 1.17
C TYR A 262 17.04 9.04 1.02
N PHE A 263 15.98 8.24 1.06
CA PHE A 263 14.62 8.74 0.92
C PHE A 263 14.27 9.75 2.01
N ASP A 264 14.52 9.43 3.26
CA ASP A 264 14.23 10.29 4.41
C ASP A 264 14.95 11.64 4.32
N ALA A 265 16.21 11.61 3.84
CA ALA A 265 17.02 12.81 3.68
C ALA A 265 16.54 13.70 2.50
N GLN A 266 16.09 13.10 1.41
CA GLN A 266 15.81 13.83 0.17
C GLN A 266 14.33 14.17 -0.05
N TYR A 267 13.41 13.31 0.41
CA TYR A 267 11.98 13.46 0.11
C TYR A 267 11.38 14.74 0.68
N ARG A 268 11.75 15.12 1.93
CA ARG A 268 11.25 16.35 2.55
C ARG A 268 11.61 17.60 1.75
N ALA A 269 12.83 17.67 1.25
CA ALA A 269 13.30 18.79 0.42
C ALA A 269 12.61 18.80 -0.95
N PHE A 270 12.38 17.62 -1.53
CA PHE A 270 11.79 17.49 -2.86
C PHE A 270 10.27 17.69 -2.85
N ALA A 271 9.56 17.02 -1.95
CA ALA A 271 8.10 16.96 -1.94
C ALA A 271 7.44 17.99 -1.01
N HIS A 272 8.22 18.64 -0.11
CA HIS A 272 7.72 19.48 0.99
C HIS A 272 6.70 18.74 1.88
N LYS A 273 6.87 17.43 2.02
CA LYS A 273 6.05 16.52 2.82
C LYS A 273 6.93 15.69 3.75
N ASP A 274 6.30 15.11 4.77
CA ASP A 274 7.00 14.18 5.66
C ASP A 274 7.29 12.87 4.93
N PRO A 275 8.53 12.34 4.97
CA PRO A 275 8.84 11.02 4.40
C PRO A 275 8.05 9.88 5.07
N ALA A 276 7.58 10.07 6.30
CA ALA A 276 6.67 9.14 6.96
C ALA A 276 5.20 9.23 6.47
N SER A 277 4.91 10.10 5.49
CA SER A 277 3.57 10.17 4.88
C SER A 277 3.17 8.79 4.33
N PRO A 278 1.93 8.35 4.56
CA PRO A 278 1.49 7.03 4.11
C PRO A 278 1.70 6.80 2.62
N ALA A 279 2.17 5.62 2.26
CA ALA A 279 2.50 5.18 0.91
C ALA A 279 3.67 5.90 0.21
N ALA A 280 4.31 6.89 0.82
CA ALA A 280 5.39 7.64 0.17
C ALA A 280 6.61 6.76 -0.13
N ASP A 281 7.07 5.98 0.84
CA ASP A 281 8.16 5.02 0.73
C ASP A 281 7.91 3.97 -0.36
N ARG A 282 6.74 3.36 -0.34
CA ARG A 282 6.31 2.31 -1.28
C ARG A 282 6.12 2.82 -2.70
N ALA A 283 5.70 4.06 -2.84
CA ALA A 283 5.52 4.68 -4.15
C ALA A 283 6.87 5.05 -4.79
N TYR A 284 7.86 5.44 -4.01
CA TYR A 284 9.22 5.61 -4.52
C TYR A 284 9.74 4.27 -5.08
N ASP A 285 9.57 3.18 -4.33
CA ASP A 285 9.99 1.85 -4.77
C ASP A 285 9.23 1.37 -6.00
N ALA A 286 7.92 1.63 -6.08
CA ALA A 286 7.15 1.33 -7.29
C ALA A 286 7.71 2.07 -8.52
N GLY A 287 8.03 3.35 -8.37
CA GLY A 287 8.65 4.16 -9.42
C GLY A 287 10.04 3.64 -9.81
N ALA A 288 10.89 3.36 -8.82
CA ALA A 288 12.24 2.83 -9.05
C ALA A 288 12.23 1.48 -9.78
N ILE A 289 11.39 0.54 -9.31
CA ILE A 289 11.25 -0.79 -9.91
C ILE A 289 10.74 -0.67 -11.35
N VAL A 290 9.70 0.13 -11.59
CA VAL A 290 9.17 0.35 -12.94
C VAL A 290 10.23 0.97 -13.85
N GLY A 291 10.94 1.99 -13.40
CA GLY A 291 11.96 2.64 -14.21
C GLY A 291 13.15 1.72 -14.55
N LEU A 292 13.66 0.99 -13.56
CA LEU A 292 14.72 0.00 -13.77
C LEU A 292 14.26 -1.16 -14.67
N ALA A 293 13.01 -1.63 -14.51
CA ALA A 293 12.43 -2.66 -15.36
C ALA A 293 12.29 -2.17 -16.81
N LEU A 294 11.89 -0.93 -17.03
CA LEU A 294 11.87 -0.34 -18.38
C LEU A 294 13.28 -0.27 -18.98
N ALA A 295 14.32 0.05 -18.19
CA ALA A 295 15.70 0.02 -18.67
C ALA A 295 16.13 -1.39 -19.12
N VAL A 296 15.73 -2.45 -18.39
CA VAL A 296 16.00 -3.83 -18.77
C VAL A 296 15.22 -4.21 -20.03
N ALA A 297 13.91 -3.90 -20.09
CA ALA A 297 13.04 -4.28 -21.20
C ALA A 297 13.36 -3.57 -22.51
N MET A 298 13.89 -2.34 -22.45
CA MET A 298 14.27 -1.56 -23.63
C MET A 298 15.68 -1.87 -24.15
N ARG A 299 16.48 -2.64 -23.41
CA ARG A 299 17.87 -2.93 -23.76
C ARG A 299 18.07 -3.59 -25.15
N PRO A 300 17.24 -4.56 -25.62
CA PRO A 300 17.43 -5.20 -26.90
C PRO A 300 17.01 -4.35 -28.10
N ALA A 301 16.12 -3.39 -27.89
CA ALA A 301 15.42 -2.66 -28.95
C ALA A 301 15.86 -1.19 -29.01
N ALA A 302 17.18 -0.97 -29.16
CA ALA A 302 17.74 0.40 -29.29
C ALA A 302 17.27 1.16 -30.56
N THR A 303 16.09 0.88 -31.08
CA THR A 303 15.41 1.72 -32.06
C THR A 303 14.64 2.81 -31.31
N ALA A 304 15.01 4.05 -31.54
CA ALA A 304 14.30 5.20 -31.00
C ALA A 304 12.78 5.06 -31.25
N GLY A 305 11.98 5.09 -30.16
CA GLY A 305 10.52 4.97 -30.22
C GLY A 305 9.94 3.55 -30.04
N ALA A 306 10.73 2.50 -29.94
CA ALA A 306 10.22 1.16 -29.60
C ALA A 306 9.69 1.15 -28.14
N ARG A 307 8.47 0.66 -27.98
CA ARG A 307 7.87 0.45 -26.64
C ARG A 307 8.01 -1.02 -26.28
N PRO A 308 8.50 -1.35 -25.06
CA PRO A 308 8.55 -2.73 -24.61
C PRO A 308 7.11 -3.27 -24.41
N ASP A 309 6.90 -4.53 -24.75
CA ASP A 309 5.64 -5.21 -24.46
C ASP A 309 5.53 -5.55 -22.97
N SER A 310 4.34 -5.90 -22.55
CA SER A 310 4.05 -6.17 -21.14
C SER A 310 4.74 -7.43 -20.62
N ALA A 311 4.99 -8.42 -21.47
CA ALA A 311 5.71 -9.64 -21.09
C ALA A 311 7.18 -9.33 -20.80
N ALA A 312 7.81 -8.48 -21.65
CA ALA A 312 9.17 -8.01 -21.43
C ALA A 312 9.26 -7.17 -20.14
N ILE A 313 8.31 -6.27 -19.88
CA ILE A 313 8.26 -5.46 -18.66
C ILE A 313 8.08 -6.35 -17.42
N ARG A 314 7.15 -7.31 -17.48
CA ARG A 314 6.94 -8.28 -16.40
C ARG A 314 8.22 -9.06 -16.09
N ALA A 315 8.85 -9.63 -17.09
CA ALA A 315 10.10 -10.35 -16.92
C ALA A 315 11.22 -9.46 -16.35
N ALA A 316 11.26 -8.19 -16.77
CA ALA A 316 12.20 -7.21 -16.28
C ALA A 316 11.99 -6.85 -14.80
N ILE A 317 10.74 -6.78 -14.32
CA ILE A 317 10.45 -6.55 -12.88
C ILE A 317 11.11 -7.63 -12.03
N PHE A 318 10.99 -8.90 -12.39
CA PHE A 318 11.66 -9.99 -11.66
C PHE A 318 13.19 -9.92 -11.78
N ARG A 319 13.72 -9.42 -12.90
CA ARG A 319 15.18 -9.28 -13.07
C ARG A 319 15.80 -8.15 -12.26
N VAL A 320 15.04 -7.08 -12.00
CA VAL A 320 15.53 -5.97 -11.17
C VAL A 320 15.32 -6.21 -9.68
N THR A 321 14.59 -7.26 -9.32
CA THR A 321 14.38 -7.72 -7.94
C THR A 321 14.96 -9.14 -7.72
N ASP A 322 15.90 -9.57 -8.55
CA ASP A 322 16.52 -10.90 -8.46
C ASP A 322 17.36 -11.00 -7.17
N PRO A 323 17.08 -11.95 -6.28
CA PRO A 323 17.80 -12.10 -5.02
C PRO A 323 19.32 -12.37 -5.21
N HIS A 324 19.74 -12.83 -6.39
CA HIS A 324 21.13 -13.11 -6.71
C HIS A 324 21.82 -11.95 -7.45
N GLY A 325 21.11 -10.87 -7.75
CA GLY A 325 21.64 -9.70 -8.43
C GLY A 325 22.53 -8.83 -7.54
N SER A 326 23.29 -7.93 -8.18
CA SER A 326 24.06 -6.90 -7.48
C SER A 326 23.10 -5.94 -6.75
N VAL A 327 23.33 -5.71 -5.47
CA VAL A 327 22.50 -4.81 -4.65
C VAL A 327 22.57 -3.39 -5.19
N ILE A 328 21.42 -2.79 -5.39
CA ILE A 328 21.21 -1.41 -5.82
C ILE A 328 20.29 -0.72 -4.81
N HIS A 329 20.70 0.44 -4.35
CA HIS A 329 19.86 1.28 -3.47
C HIS A 329 19.20 2.44 -4.23
N ALA A 330 18.38 3.20 -3.52
CA ALA A 330 17.76 4.42 -4.04
C ALA A 330 18.80 5.53 -4.30
N GLY A 331 18.49 6.39 -5.24
CA GLY A 331 19.26 7.60 -5.52
C GLY A 331 20.03 7.58 -6.83
N ARG A 332 20.37 8.79 -7.30
CA ARG A 332 20.97 9.03 -8.61
C ARG A 332 22.21 8.18 -8.88
N ASP A 333 23.17 8.13 -7.97
CA ASP A 333 24.45 7.47 -8.19
C ASP A 333 24.30 5.94 -8.20
N GLU A 334 23.44 5.40 -7.35
CA GLU A 334 23.08 3.99 -7.35
C GLU A 334 22.32 3.60 -8.62
N PHE A 335 21.41 4.46 -9.10
CA PHE A 335 20.72 4.20 -10.36
C PHE A 335 21.67 4.31 -11.57
N ALA A 336 22.65 5.21 -11.56
CA ALA A 336 23.69 5.23 -12.59
C ALA A 336 24.50 3.92 -12.62
N ARG A 337 24.83 3.37 -11.45
CA ARG A 337 25.48 2.05 -11.31
C ARG A 337 24.55 0.93 -11.81
N ALA A 338 23.26 0.98 -11.47
CA ALA A 338 22.27 0.02 -11.94
C ALA A 338 22.16 0.03 -13.47
N LEU A 339 22.03 1.21 -14.08
CA LEU A 339 21.93 1.36 -15.53
C LEU A 339 23.17 0.82 -16.26
N ALA A 340 24.38 1.01 -15.70
CA ALA A 340 25.61 0.43 -16.22
C ALA A 340 25.59 -1.11 -16.17
N LEU A 341 25.19 -1.70 -15.03
CA LEU A 341 25.06 -3.15 -14.89
C LEU A 341 24.00 -3.73 -15.85
N ILE A 342 22.85 -3.06 -15.98
CA ILE A 342 21.78 -3.45 -16.91
C ILE A 342 22.32 -3.41 -18.36
N LYS A 343 23.05 -2.37 -18.74
CA LYS A 343 23.69 -2.27 -20.08
C LYS A 343 24.61 -3.45 -20.34
N ASP A 344 25.37 -3.88 -19.35
CA ASP A 344 26.29 -5.04 -19.44
C ASP A 344 25.53 -6.38 -19.33
N GLY A 345 24.23 -6.41 -19.15
CA GLY A 345 23.41 -7.61 -19.01
C GLY A 345 23.49 -8.30 -17.67
N LYS A 346 24.08 -7.66 -16.68
CA LYS A 346 24.23 -8.19 -15.32
C LYS A 346 22.91 -8.05 -14.54
N PRO A 347 22.55 -9.05 -13.71
CA PRO A 347 21.38 -8.96 -12.86
C PRO A 347 21.60 -7.95 -11.73
N ILE A 348 20.54 -7.28 -11.34
CA ILE A 348 20.51 -6.38 -10.18
C ILE A 348 19.46 -6.84 -9.18
N ARG A 349 19.65 -6.45 -7.91
CA ARG A 349 18.67 -6.59 -6.83
C ARG A 349 18.40 -5.22 -6.25
N TYR A 350 17.24 -4.67 -6.57
CA TYR A 350 16.83 -3.41 -5.96
C TYR A 350 16.45 -3.65 -4.49
N GLU A 351 17.18 -2.99 -3.61
CA GLU A 351 16.89 -2.91 -2.18
C GLU A 351 16.31 -1.54 -1.87
N GLY A 352 14.99 -1.51 -1.76
CA GLY A 352 14.20 -0.28 -1.76
C GLY A 352 14.17 0.46 -0.44
N VAL A 353 13.36 1.50 -0.40
CA VAL A 353 13.05 2.28 0.80
C VAL A 353 12.36 1.42 1.85
N ILE A 354 11.51 0.48 1.41
CA ILE A 354 10.86 -0.51 2.30
C ILE A 354 11.79 -1.68 2.66
N GLY A 355 12.99 -1.73 2.10
CA GLY A 355 13.95 -2.83 2.23
C GLY A 355 14.00 -3.71 0.98
N PRO A 356 14.47 -4.96 1.10
CA PRO A 356 14.50 -5.89 -0.02
C PRO A 356 13.10 -6.13 -0.60
N VAL A 357 12.98 -5.94 -1.93
CA VAL A 357 11.71 -6.22 -2.64
C VAL A 357 11.87 -7.52 -3.40
N SER A 358 10.94 -8.45 -3.16
CA SER A 358 10.84 -9.71 -3.91
C SER A 358 9.37 -10.02 -4.14
N PHE A 359 9.00 -10.19 -5.40
CA PHE A 359 7.62 -10.51 -5.77
C PHE A 359 7.42 -12.01 -5.89
N ASP A 360 6.26 -12.49 -5.43
CA ASP A 360 5.80 -13.82 -5.71
C ASP A 360 5.18 -13.94 -7.12
N ALA A 361 4.66 -15.13 -7.44
CA ALA A 361 4.03 -15.40 -8.75
C ALA A 361 2.80 -14.52 -9.03
N TYR A 362 2.20 -13.94 -8.02
CA TYR A 362 0.99 -13.11 -8.10
C TYR A 362 1.29 -11.60 -8.04
N GLY A 363 2.57 -11.23 -7.92
CA GLY A 363 3.02 -9.84 -7.81
C GLY A 363 2.87 -9.25 -6.41
N ASP A 364 2.73 -10.11 -5.41
CA ASP A 364 2.70 -9.71 -4.00
C ASP A 364 4.11 -9.71 -3.41
N ILE A 365 4.32 -8.86 -2.40
CA ILE A 365 5.51 -8.88 -1.56
C ILE A 365 5.17 -9.38 -0.16
N THR A 366 6.18 -9.92 0.51
CA THR A 366 6.18 -10.16 1.96
C THR A 366 7.06 -9.14 2.65
N GLY A 367 6.79 -8.89 3.93
CA GLY A 367 7.59 -7.95 4.71
C GLY A 367 7.20 -7.98 6.18
N PRO A 368 7.92 -7.23 7.02
CA PRO A 368 7.58 -7.07 8.43
C PRO A 368 6.31 -6.23 8.60
N PHE A 369 5.72 -6.30 9.80
CA PHE A 369 4.64 -5.42 10.22
C PHE A 369 5.06 -4.61 11.43
N ARG A 370 4.89 -3.30 11.35
CA ARG A 370 5.09 -2.39 12.46
C ARG A 370 3.89 -2.46 13.39
N LEU A 371 4.18 -2.63 14.67
CA LEU A 371 3.22 -2.56 15.77
C LEU A 371 3.34 -1.18 16.41
N TRP A 372 2.25 -0.46 16.49
CA TRP A 372 2.27 0.90 17.00
C TRP A 372 1.12 1.17 17.96
N ARG A 373 1.28 2.21 18.74
CA ARG A 373 0.21 2.75 19.61
C ARG A 373 0.20 4.27 19.53
N ILE A 374 -0.93 4.86 19.86
CA ILE A 374 -1.02 6.29 20.08
C ILE A 374 -0.67 6.57 21.55
N SER A 375 0.27 7.47 21.77
CA SER A 375 0.70 7.89 23.10
C SER A 375 0.93 9.40 23.09
N ASN A 376 0.27 10.12 24.02
CA ASN A 376 0.37 11.58 24.11
C ASN A 376 0.11 12.32 22.77
N GLY A 377 -0.81 11.80 21.98
CA GLY A 377 -1.19 12.42 20.70
C GLY A 377 -0.25 12.16 19.53
N VAL A 378 0.72 11.27 19.68
CA VAL A 378 1.62 10.86 18.59
C VAL A 378 1.60 9.35 18.41
N VAL A 379 1.81 8.90 17.19
CA VAL A 379 1.98 7.48 16.89
C VAL A 379 3.40 7.07 17.27
N ALA A 380 3.52 6.09 18.15
CA ALA A 380 4.79 5.52 18.57
C ALA A 380 4.88 4.06 18.11
N THR A 381 5.93 3.71 17.38
CA THR A 381 6.26 2.31 17.11
C THR A 381 6.70 1.66 18.42
N VAL A 382 6.07 0.54 18.78
CA VAL A 382 6.35 -0.19 20.02
C VAL A 382 6.93 -1.58 19.77
N GLY A 383 6.96 -2.01 18.52
CA GLY A 383 7.53 -3.28 18.12
C GLY A 383 7.38 -3.55 16.63
N GLU A 384 7.89 -4.66 16.23
CA GLU A 384 7.79 -5.19 14.87
C GLU A 384 7.54 -6.69 14.93
N MET A 385 6.74 -7.19 14.00
CA MET A 385 6.65 -8.60 13.70
C MET A 385 7.39 -8.84 12.38
N ARG A 386 8.49 -9.59 12.43
CA ARG A 386 9.31 -9.86 11.25
C ARG A 386 8.57 -10.73 10.23
N ALA A 387 8.99 -10.69 8.98
CA ALA A 387 8.36 -11.43 7.88
C ALA A 387 8.28 -12.95 8.12
N ASP A 388 9.31 -13.54 8.75
CA ASP A 388 9.32 -14.96 9.14
C ASP A 388 8.30 -15.27 10.25
N GLU A 389 8.16 -14.39 11.22
CA GLU A 389 7.16 -14.51 12.30
C GLU A 389 5.73 -14.37 11.77
N VAL A 390 5.51 -13.45 10.81
CA VAL A 390 4.22 -13.30 10.13
C VAL A 390 3.86 -14.56 9.36
N SER A 391 4.81 -15.11 8.62
CA SER A 391 4.62 -16.36 7.86
C SER A 391 4.31 -17.53 8.78
N ALA A 392 5.04 -17.68 9.89
CA ALA A 392 4.79 -18.71 10.89
C ALA A 392 3.41 -18.53 11.58
N LEU A 393 3.01 -17.30 11.86
CA LEU A 393 1.69 -16.99 12.41
C LEU A 393 0.58 -17.40 11.44
N LYS A 394 0.71 -17.02 10.15
CA LYS A 394 -0.27 -17.37 9.11
C LYS A 394 -0.41 -18.89 8.96
N ALA A 395 0.70 -19.62 8.92
CA ALA A 395 0.70 -21.08 8.84
C ALA A 395 -0.01 -21.73 10.05
N ARG A 396 0.19 -21.19 11.26
CA ARG A 396 -0.48 -21.68 12.49
C ARG A 396 -1.99 -21.44 12.48
N ILE A 397 -2.47 -20.40 11.85
CA ILE A 397 -3.89 -20.05 11.75
C ILE A 397 -4.60 -20.93 10.72
N GLY A 398 -3.88 -21.61 9.83
CA GLY A 398 -4.45 -22.44 8.78
C GLY A 398 -4.89 -21.63 7.57
N GLY A 399 -4.10 -20.61 7.23
CA GLY A 399 -4.32 -19.72 6.08
C GLY A 399 -3.87 -20.30 4.76
#